data_d7f0a180c70630228b363aefd82602af
#
_entry.id   d7f0a180c70630228b363aefd82602af
#
_cell.length_a   1.000
_cell.length_b   1.000
_cell.length_c   1.000
_cell.angle_alpha   90.00
_cell.angle_beta   90.00
_cell.angle_gamma   90.00
#
_symmetry.space_group_name_H-M   'P 1'
#
loop_
_entity.id
_entity.type
_entity.pdbx_description
1 polymer ?
#
loop_
_entity_poly.entity_id
_entity_poly.type
_entity_poly.pdbx_seq_one_letter_code
_entity_poly.pdbx_strand_id
1 'polypeptide(L)'
;LITRYKVANAELARNVAQSDLILLVVKPQDMATVLAEIAPVISKGVLVISFVAGKQIRSIADQIGTSANPVIRVMPNTPTLVGAGMAAISCCALVSPEQKAFTLGFLGAVGKVIEVDEDLQDAVTATSGSGPAYFFRFVEAMVDGAVALGLSQEDATTLTIQTIVGAAKLLDQSGDSPTTLREKVTSPNGTTFAALNSFSDSDISATVAKAMKAARDRSQELA
;
A
#
# COMPACT_ATOMS: atom_id res chain seq x y z
N LEU A 1 12.44 -8.20 16.58
CA LEU A 1 11.29 -7.54 17.21
C LEU A 1 11.44 -7.55 18.74
N ILE A 2 11.60 -8.71 19.37
CA ILE A 2 11.69 -8.86 20.84
C ILE A 2 12.76 -7.92 21.42
N THR A 3 13.98 -7.99 20.93
CA THR A 3 15.11 -7.19 21.44
C THR A 3 14.94 -5.70 21.17
N ARG A 4 14.47 -5.33 19.95
CA ARG A 4 14.37 -3.94 19.52
C ARG A 4 13.17 -3.21 20.12
N TYR A 5 12.04 -3.90 20.25
CA TYR A 5 10.76 -3.28 20.65
C TYR A 5 10.24 -3.80 21.99
N LYS A 6 11.01 -4.67 22.67
CA LYS A 6 10.67 -5.25 23.98
C LYS A 6 9.29 -5.92 24.00
N VAL A 7 8.87 -6.49 22.88
CA VAL A 7 7.63 -7.25 22.81
C VAL A 7 7.83 -8.64 23.41
N ALA A 8 6.82 -9.15 24.10
CA ALA A 8 6.84 -10.51 24.62
C ALA A 8 6.76 -11.52 23.47
N ASN A 9 7.53 -12.61 23.57
CA ASN A 9 7.34 -13.80 22.76
C ASN A 9 6.69 -14.85 23.66
N ALA A 10 5.46 -15.23 23.34
CA ALA A 10 4.74 -16.24 24.08
C ALA A 10 4.01 -17.17 23.12
N GLU A 11 3.50 -18.26 23.63
CA GLU A 11 2.70 -19.21 22.88
C GLU A 11 1.49 -18.51 22.24
N LEU A 12 1.28 -18.71 20.93
CA LEU A 12 0.28 -18.01 20.14
C LEU A 12 -1.12 -18.13 20.75
N ALA A 13 -1.56 -19.35 21.02
CA ALA A 13 -2.89 -19.61 21.55
C ALA A 13 -3.15 -18.90 22.90
N ARG A 14 -2.17 -18.90 23.81
CA ARG A 14 -2.27 -18.21 25.10
C ARG A 14 -2.40 -16.69 24.93
N ASN A 15 -1.63 -16.10 24.02
CA ASN A 15 -1.69 -14.66 23.78
C ASN A 15 -3.02 -14.26 23.13
N VAL A 16 -3.47 -15.02 22.14
CA VAL A 16 -4.73 -14.76 21.44
C VAL A 16 -5.91 -14.79 22.40
N ALA A 17 -5.96 -15.75 23.32
CA ALA A 17 -7.06 -15.88 24.29
C ALA A 17 -7.17 -14.65 25.25
N GLN A 18 -6.13 -13.85 25.39
CA GLN A 18 -6.06 -12.67 26.27
C GLN A 18 -6.00 -11.35 25.52
N SER A 19 -6.10 -11.36 24.19
CA SER A 19 -5.95 -10.17 23.35
C SER A 19 -7.29 -9.52 23.05
N ASP A 20 -7.32 -8.19 23.08
CA ASP A 20 -8.45 -7.38 22.60
C ASP A 20 -8.37 -7.10 21.10
N LEU A 21 -7.19 -7.27 20.52
CA LEU A 21 -6.86 -6.99 19.13
C LEU A 21 -5.84 -8.02 18.60
N ILE A 22 -6.09 -8.51 17.39
CA ILE A 22 -5.16 -9.38 16.66
C ILE A 22 -4.74 -8.70 15.37
N LEU A 23 -3.42 -8.59 15.14
CA LEU A 23 -2.85 -8.14 13.87
C LEU A 23 -2.36 -9.36 13.08
N LEU A 24 -3.00 -9.65 11.94
CA LEU A 24 -2.57 -10.69 11.01
C LEU A 24 -1.55 -10.11 10.04
N VAL A 25 -0.26 -10.35 10.31
CA VAL A 25 0.89 -9.87 9.51
C VAL A 25 1.72 -11.07 9.03
N VAL A 26 1.04 -12.06 8.51
CA VAL A 26 1.64 -13.29 7.99
C VAL A 26 1.61 -13.31 6.45
N LYS A 27 2.41 -14.19 5.84
CA LYS A 27 2.32 -14.39 4.39
C LYS A 27 1.01 -15.08 4.03
N PRO A 28 0.44 -14.83 2.84
CA PRO A 28 -0.85 -15.41 2.43
C PRO A 28 -0.90 -16.93 2.52
N GLN A 29 0.21 -17.64 2.22
CA GLN A 29 0.29 -19.08 2.29
C GLN A 29 0.26 -19.65 3.72
N ASP A 30 0.67 -18.86 4.72
CA ASP A 30 0.74 -19.30 6.12
C ASP A 30 -0.55 -19.00 6.88
N MET A 31 -1.43 -18.20 6.29
CA MET A 31 -2.62 -17.67 6.95
C MET A 31 -3.58 -18.75 7.43
N ALA A 32 -3.87 -19.76 6.59
CA ALA A 32 -4.81 -20.82 6.94
C ALA A 32 -4.34 -21.60 8.19
N THR A 33 -3.03 -21.88 8.29
CA THR A 33 -2.43 -22.55 9.46
C THR A 33 -2.60 -21.71 10.71
N VAL A 34 -2.27 -20.41 10.63
CA VAL A 34 -2.41 -19.50 11.78
C VAL A 34 -3.86 -19.34 12.21
N LEU A 35 -4.79 -19.17 11.26
CA LEU A 35 -6.20 -19.05 11.58
C LEU A 35 -6.76 -20.33 12.23
N ALA A 36 -6.36 -21.53 11.77
CA ALA A 36 -6.74 -22.79 12.37
C ALA A 36 -6.23 -22.94 13.82
N GLU A 37 -5.05 -22.41 14.13
CA GLU A 37 -4.47 -22.43 15.48
C GLU A 37 -5.16 -21.43 16.42
N ILE A 38 -5.56 -20.25 15.95
CA ILE A 38 -6.19 -19.23 16.79
C ILE A 38 -7.71 -19.39 16.94
N ALA A 39 -8.39 -20.01 15.96
CA ALA A 39 -9.85 -20.16 15.95
C ALA A 39 -10.41 -20.79 17.25
N PRO A 40 -9.81 -21.84 17.83
CA PRO A 40 -10.34 -22.46 19.04
C PRO A 40 -10.25 -21.58 20.30
N VAL A 41 -9.38 -20.56 20.30
CA VAL A 41 -9.00 -19.78 21.48
C VAL A 41 -9.34 -18.30 21.39
N ILE A 42 -9.69 -17.79 20.22
CA ILE A 42 -10.06 -16.37 20.04
C ILE A 42 -11.40 -16.09 20.74
N SER A 43 -11.41 -15.05 21.58
CA SER A 43 -12.62 -14.61 22.25
C SER A 43 -13.56 -13.88 21.27
N LYS A 44 -14.87 -14.00 21.48
CA LYS A 44 -15.87 -13.27 20.69
C LYS A 44 -15.68 -11.76 20.85
N GLY A 45 -15.85 -11.03 19.76
CA GLY A 45 -15.74 -9.56 19.76
C GLY A 45 -14.31 -9.01 19.65
N VAL A 46 -13.29 -9.87 19.71
CA VAL A 46 -11.90 -9.45 19.45
C VAL A 46 -11.77 -8.93 18.03
N LEU A 47 -11.22 -7.72 17.89
CA LEU A 47 -10.96 -7.11 16.59
C LEU A 47 -9.81 -7.82 15.88
N VAL A 48 -10.01 -8.19 14.63
CA VAL A 48 -8.97 -8.76 13.76
C VAL A 48 -8.64 -7.75 12.66
N ILE A 49 -7.40 -7.27 12.62
CA ILE A 49 -6.90 -6.41 11.55
C ILE A 49 -5.94 -7.23 10.69
N SER A 50 -6.30 -7.44 9.43
CA SER A 50 -5.52 -8.23 8.49
C SER A 50 -4.75 -7.36 7.50
N PHE A 51 -3.44 -7.53 7.43
CA PHE A 51 -2.53 -6.96 6.44
C PHE A 51 -2.19 -7.95 5.31
N VAL A 52 -2.90 -9.07 5.27
CA VAL A 52 -2.60 -10.16 4.33
C VAL A 52 -3.18 -9.84 2.95
N ALA A 53 -2.29 -9.67 1.96
CA ALA A 53 -2.71 -9.38 0.59
C ALA A 53 -3.57 -10.50 0.00
N GLY A 54 -4.58 -10.13 -0.81
CA GLY A 54 -5.46 -11.07 -1.51
C GLY A 54 -6.49 -11.78 -0.64
N LYS A 55 -6.45 -11.70 0.70
CA LYS A 55 -7.40 -12.43 1.56
C LYS A 55 -8.61 -11.57 1.94
N GLN A 56 -9.80 -12.07 1.59
CA GLN A 56 -11.08 -11.41 1.83
C GLN A 56 -11.51 -11.51 3.29
N ILE A 57 -12.24 -10.52 3.77
CA ILE A 57 -12.83 -10.46 5.12
C ILE A 57 -13.65 -11.72 5.41
N ARG A 58 -14.49 -12.12 4.45
CA ARG A 58 -15.33 -13.32 4.59
C ARG A 58 -14.47 -14.58 4.80
N SER A 59 -13.43 -14.76 4.01
CA SER A 59 -12.52 -15.91 4.14
C SER A 59 -11.85 -15.97 5.52
N ILE A 60 -11.49 -14.81 6.08
CA ILE A 60 -10.93 -14.71 7.43
C ILE A 60 -11.99 -15.09 8.48
N ALA A 61 -13.17 -14.50 8.40
CA ALA A 61 -14.27 -14.75 9.33
C ALA A 61 -14.70 -16.23 9.33
N ASP A 62 -14.83 -16.85 8.15
CA ASP A 62 -15.20 -18.26 8.01
C ASP A 62 -14.16 -19.19 8.64
N GLN A 63 -12.86 -18.89 8.46
CA GLN A 63 -11.77 -19.70 9.02
C GLN A 63 -11.60 -19.54 10.53
N ILE A 64 -11.91 -18.37 11.07
CA ILE A 64 -11.94 -18.16 12.53
C ILE A 64 -13.11 -18.95 13.15
N GLY A 65 -14.12 -19.31 12.35
CA GLY A 65 -15.25 -20.15 12.77
C GLY A 65 -16.25 -19.42 13.68
N THR A 66 -16.11 -18.13 13.87
CA THR A 66 -17.06 -17.31 14.63
C THR A 66 -17.48 -16.10 13.79
N SER A 67 -18.74 -16.06 13.37
CA SER A 67 -19.32 -14.85 12.76
C SER A 67 -19.48 -13.69 13.76
N ALA A 68 -18.75 -13.71 14.87
CA ALA A 68 -18.87 -12.75 15.98
C ALA A 68 -17.63 -11.84 16.14
N ASN A 69 -16.59 -12.02 15.33
CA ASN A 69 -15.40 -11.20 15.41
C ASN A 69 -15.41 -10.11 14.33
N PRO A 70 -15.25 -8.83 14.70
CA PRO A 70 -15.07 -7.78 13.73
C PRO A 70 -13.75 -7.94 12.99
N VAL A 71 -13.77 -7.80 11.66
CA VAL A 71 -12.60 -7.92 10.79
C VAL A 71 -12.43 -6.65 9.97
N ILE A 72 -11.21 -6.12 9.98
CA ILE A 72 -10.77 -5.03 9.12
C ILE A 72 -9.66 -5.56 8.21
N ARG A 73 -9.85 -5.43 6.91
CA ARG A 73 -8.81 -5.70 5.92
C ARG A 73 -8.06 -4.41 5.62
N VAL A 74 -6.73 -4.47 5.61
CA VAL A 74 -5.85 -3.33 5.38
C VAL A 74 -4.89 -3.65 4.24
N MET A 75 -4.79 -2.75 3.26
CA MET A 75 -3.75 -2.78 2.24
C MET A 75 -2.82 -1.58 2.43
N PRO A 76 -1.67 -1.77 3.08
CA PRO A 76 -0.64 -0.73 3.26
C PRO A 76 0.35 -0.75 2.09
N ASN A 77 1.32 0.18 2.15
CA ASN A 77 2.48 0.16 1.27
C ASN A 77 3.80 0.43 2.01
N THR A 78 4.92 0.15 1.35
CA THR A 78 6.26 0.24 1.94
C THR A 78 6.70 1.64 2.39
N PRO A 79 6.26 2.79 1.83
CA PRO A 79 6.59 4.11 2.34
C PRO A 79 6.16 4.37 3.79
N THR A 80 5.33 3.52 4.38
CA THR A 80 5.06 3.47 5.84
C THR A 80 6.36 3.47 6.67
N LEU A 81 7.44 2.85 6.17
CA LEU A 81 8.74 2.79 6.86
C LEU A 81 9.39 4.16 7.09
N VAL A 82 8.98 5.16 6.33
CA VAL A 82 9.48 6.55 6.41
C VAL A 82 8.38 7.54 6.80
N GLY A 83 7.26 7.07 7.33
CA GLY A 83 6.15 7.91 7.76
C GLY A 83 5.34 8.54 6.62
N ALA A 84 5.49 8.05 5.40
CA ALA A 84 4.79 8.53 4.20
C ALA A 84 3.95 7.41 3.55
N GLY A 85 3.39 6.53 4.38
CA GLY A 85 2.58 5.40 3.94
C GLY A 85 1.24 5.81 3.35
N MET A 86 0.67 4.92 2.56
CA MET A 86 -0.73 4.93 2.18
C MET A 86 -1.35 3.60 2.56
N ALA A 87 -2.48 3.62 3.25
CA ALA A 87 -3.25 2.44 3.55
C ALA A 87 -4.71 2.62 3.12
N ALA A 88 -5.33 1.55 2.64
CA ALA A 88 -6.78 1.49 2.51
C ALA A 88 -7.33 0.43 3.45
N ILE A 89 -8.44 0.73 4.11
CA ILE A 89 -9.15 -0.21 4.98
C ILE A 89 -10.51 -0.56 4.38
N SER A 90 -10.95 -1.79 4.64
CA SER A 90 -12.33 -2.24 4.42
C SER A 90 -12.81 -2.94 5.69
N CYS A 91 -14.02 -2.60 6.13
CA CYS A 91 -14.57 -3.06 7.40
C CYS A 91 -15.75 -4.02 7.17
N CYS A 92 -15.84 -5.12 7.92
CA CYS A 92 -17.09 -5.87 7.98
C CYS A 92 -18.15 -5.12 8.82
N ALA A 93 -19.41 -5.52 8.71
CA ALA A 93 -20.54 -4.90 9.41
C ALA A 93 -20.47 -4.98 10.95
N LEU A 94 -19.62 -5.82 11.51
CA LEU A 94 -19.43 -5.97 12.96
C LEU A 94 -18.46 -4.96 13.57
N VAL A 95 -17.72 -4.24 12.75
CA VAL A 95 -16.73 -3.26 13.21
C VAL A 95 -17.43 -2.06 13.82
N SER A 96 -17.15 -1.78 15.10
CA SER A 96 -17.74 -0.62 15.77
C SER A 96 -17.08 0.69 15.29
N PRO A 97 -17.77 1.83 15.46
CA PRO A 97 -17.18 3.16 15.17
C PRO A 97 -15.86 3.39 15.91
N GLU A 98 -15.75 2.94 17.17
CA GLU A 98 -14.55 3.08 18.00
C GLU A 98 -13.40 2.23 17.46
N GLN A 99 -13.67 0.97 17.05
CA GLN A 99 -12.68 0.09 16.45
C GLN A 99 -12.17 0.64 15.11
N LYS A 100 -13.07 1.20 14.30
CA LYS A 100 -12.70 1.89 13.07
C LYS A 100 -11.83 3.12 13.35
N ALA A 101 -12.26 3.98 14.26
CA ALA A 101 -11.52 5.18 14.64
C ALA A 101 -10.11 4.85 15.18
N PHE A 102 -10.01 3.81 16.03
CA PHE A 102 -8.72 3.29 16.50
C PHE A 102 -7.83 2.87 15.32
N THR A 103 -8.37 2.09 14.38
CA THR A 103 -7.61 1.58 13.22
C THR A 103 -7.13 2.73 12.33
N LEU A 104 -7.99 3.71 12.06
CA LEU A 104 -7.63 4.91 11.30
C LEU A 104 -6.53 5.72 11.99
N GLY A 105 -6.62 5.91 13.31
CA GLY A 105 -5.58 6.60 14.09
C GLY A 105 -4.27 5.84 14.14
N PHE A 106 -4.33 4.52 14.34
CA PHE A 106 -3.15 3.64 14.36
C PHE A 106 -2.38 3.69 13.03
N LEU A 107 -3.08 3.54 11.91
CA LEU A 107 -2.47 3.60 10.57
C LEU A 107 -2.07 5.03 10.19
N GLY A 108 -2.85 6.01 10.60
CA GLY A 108 -2.60 7.44 10.38
C GLY A 108 -1.31 7.96 11.01
N ALA A 109 -0.78 7.27 12.03
CA ALA A 109 0.51 7.61 12.64
C ALA A 109 1.72 7.48 11.69
N VAL A 110 1.56 6.73 10.59
CA VAL A 110 2.66 6.42 9.65
C VAL A 110 2.33 6.74 8.19
N GLY A 111 1.25 7.50 7.95
CA GLY A 111 0.85 7.91 6.61
C GLY A 111 -0.61 8.35 6.51
N LYS A 112 -1.15 8.30 5.31
CA LYS A 112 -2.57 8.59 5.04
C LYS A 112 -3.37 7.28 4.98
N VAL A 113 -4.66 7.36 5.36
CA VAL A 113 -5.57 6.21 5.36
C VAL A 113 -6.88 6.63 4.70
N ILE A 114 -7.43 5.75 3.87
CA ILE A 114 -8.79 5.87 3.33
C ILE A 114 -9.59 4.60 3.62
N GLU A 115 -10.91 4.74 3.68
CA GLU A 115 -11.83 3.61 3.67
C GLU A 115 -12.35 3.39 2.26
N VAL A 116 -12.41 2.13 1.84
CA VAL A 116 -12.96 1.73 0.54
C VAL A 116 -13.80 0.46 0.71
N ASP A 117 -14.72 0.22 -0.22
CA ASP A 117 -15.42 -1.04 -0.32
C ASP A 117 -14.42 -2.18 -0.58
N GLU A 118 -14.68 -3.36 -0.03
CA GLU A 118 -13.73 -4.48 -0.13
C GLU A 118 -13.44 -4.88 -1.59
N ASP A 119 -14.42 -4.76 -2.47
CA ASP A 119 -14.28 -5.07 -3.90
C ASP A 119 -13.25 -4.18 -4.62
N LEU A 120 -12.89 -3.03 -4.03
CA LEU A 120 -11.88 -2.11 -4.55
C LEU A 120 -10.46 -2.40 -4.03
N GLN A 121 -10.28 -3.33 -3.09
CA GLN A 121 -8.97 -3.60 -2.49
C GLN A 121 -7.92 -4.11 -3.50
N ASP A 122 -8.34 -4.79 -4.57
CA ASP A 122 -7.41 -5.21 -5.62
C ASP A 122 -6.96 -4.03 -6.50
N ALA A 123 -7.84 -3.05 -6.73
CA ALA A 123 -7.48 -1.80 -7.38
C ALA A 123 -6.55 -0.95 -6.49
N VAL A 124 -6.79 -0.93 -5.17
CA VAL A 124 -5.87 -0.32 -4.20
C VAL A 124 -4.50 -0.98 -4.23
N THR A 125 -4.46 -2.32 -4.27
CA THR A 125 -3.20 -3.08 -4.39
C THR A 125 -2.43 -2.66 -5.63
N ALA A 126 -3.09 -2.56 -6.78
CA ALA A 126 -2.48 -2.13 -8.04
C ALA A 126 -2.04 -0.66 -8.02
N THR A 127 -2.75 0.21 -7.29
CA THR A 127 -2.48 1.66 -7.27
C THR A 127 -1.41 2.03 -6.24
N SER A 128 -1.63 1.69 -4.98
CA SER A 128 -0.77 2.13 -3.86
C SER A 128 0.09 1.01 -3.29
N GLY A 129 -0.39 -0.24 -3.28
CA GLY A 129 0.39 -1.38 -2.80
C GLY A 129 1.62 -1.63 -3.66
N SER A 130 1.42 -1.80 -4.96
CA SER A 130 2.47 -2.01 -5.96
C SER A 130 3.08 -0.70 -6.47
N GLY A 131 2.38 0.42 -6.30
CA GLY A 131 2.75 1.74 -6.82
C GLY A 131 4.19 2.18 -6.55
N PRO A 132 4.76 2.00 -5.35
CA PRO A 132 6.15 2.37 -5.08
C PRO A 132 7.15 1.72 -6.05
N ALA A 133 6.91 0.46 -6.45
CA ALA A 133 7.78 -0.24 -7.40
C ALA A 133 7.75 0.39 -8.80
N TYR A 134 6.61 0.96 -9.21
CA TYR A 134 6.49 1.67 -10.50
C TYR A 134 7.37 2.93 -10.51
N PHE A 135 7.33 3.70 -9.42
CA PHE A 135 8.17 4.88 -9.27
C PHE A 135 9.65 4.51 -9.19
N PHE A 136 10.02 3.44 -8.49
CA PHE A 136 11.40 2.98 -8.46
C PHE A 136 11.88 2.59 -9.86
N ARG A 137 11.06 1.85 -10.64
CA ARG A 137 11.40 1.50 -12.02
C ARG A 137 11.51 2.71 -12.93
N PHE A 138 10.66 3.73 -12.72
CA PHE A 138 10.76 4.99 -13.46
C PHE A 138 12.04 5.75 -13.11
N VAL A 139 12.41 5.79 -11.83
CA VAL A 139 13.68 6.38 -11.37
C VAL A 139 14.88 5.67 -11.99
N GLU A 140 14.89 4.34 -12.02
CA GLU A 140 15.94 3.56 -12.69
C GLU A 140 16.09 4.00 -14.15
N ALA A 141 15.00 4.05 -14.90
CA ALA A 141 15.01 4.44 -16.31
C ALA A 141 15.50 5.88 -16.52
N MET A 142 15.14 6.80 -15.61
CA MET A 142 15.63 8.19 -15.65
C MET A 142 17.14 8.27 -15.39
N VAL A 143 17.65 7.51 -14.42
CA VAL A 143 19.09 7.44 -14.11
C VAL A 143 19.85 6.90 -15.31
N ASP A 144 19.40 5.78 -15.90
CA ASP A 144 20.01 5.18 -17.07
C ASP A 144 20.03 6.16 -18.26
N GLY A 145 18.91 6.85 -18.49
CA GLY A 145 18.81 7.90 -19.52
C GLY A 145 19.78 9.04 -19.28
N ALA A 146 19.89 9.53 -18.04
CA ALA A 146 20.79 10.61 -17.68
C ALA A 146 22.28 10.23 -17.89
N VAL A 147 22.65 8.99 -17.55
CA VAL A 147 23.99 8.46 -17.82
C VAL A 147 24.25 8.36 -19.32
N ALA A 148 23.29 7.92 -20.11
CA ALA A 148 23.40 7.89 -21.57
C ALA A 148 23.56 9.29 -22.20
N LEU A 149 23.07 10.33 -21.53
CA LEU A 149 23.29 11.72 -21.90
C LEU A 149 24.63 12.32 -21.43
N GLY A 150 25.47 11.53 -20.74
CA GLY A 150 26.82 11.90 -20.36
C GLY A 150 27.03 12.31 -18.91
N LEU A 151 26.00 12.18 -18.04
CA LEU A 151 26.18 12.41 -16.60
C LEU A 151 26.90 11.23 -15.94
N SER A 152 27.61 11.50 -14.84
CA SER A 152 28.11 10.42 -13.99
C SER A 152 26.95 9.68 -13.34
N GLN A 153 27.14 8.40 -12.98
CA GLN A 153 26.15 7.61 -12.27
C GLN A 153 25.71 8.28 -10.94
N GLU A 154 26.64 8.90 -10.23
CA GLU A 154 26.42 9.61 -8.97
C GLU A 154 25.52 10.84 -9.18
N ASP A 155 25.88 11.71 -10.13
CA ASP A 155 25.11 12.91 -10.45
C ASP A 155 23.71 12.56 -10.97
N ALA A 156 23.62 11.60 -11.90
CA ALA A 156 22.34 11.10 -12.45
C ALA A 156 21.41 10.60 -11.33
N THR A 157 21.94 9.83 -10.40
CA THR A 157 21.17 9.30 -9.26
C THR A 157 20.71 10.43 -8.34
N THR A 158 21.61 11.35 -7.98
CA THR A 158 21.31 12.47 -7.07
C THR A 158 20.24 13.39 -7.67
N LEU A 159 20.41 13.78 -8.94
CA LEU A 159 19.46 14.65 -9.64
C LEU A 159 18.09 14.01 -9.76
N THR A 160 18.03 12.74 -10.14
CA THR A 160 16.76 12.03 -10.34
C THR A 160 16.01 11.85 -9.03
N ILE A 161 16.68 11.38 -7.97
CA ILE A 161 16.03 11.19 -6.66
C ILE A 161 15.52 12.53 -6.11
N GLN A 162 16.32 13.59 -6.15
CA GLN A 162 15.89 14.90 -5.65
C GLN A 162 14.72 15.46 -6.47
N THR A 163 14.70 15.22 -7.77
CA THR A 163 13.60 15.66 -8.65
C THR A 163 12.30 14.98 -8.29
N ILE A 164 12.29 13.66 -8.11
CA ILE A 164 11.05 12.95 -7.75
C ILE A 164 10.55 13.32 -6.34
N VAL A 165 11.46 13.49 -5.38
CA VAL A 165 11.12 13.95 -4.03
C VAL A 165 10.48 15.35 -4.07
N GLY A 166 11.04 16.27 -4.85
CA GLY A 166 10.49 17.62 -5.03
C GLY A 166 9.13 17.61 -5.72
N ALA A 167 8.99 16.85 -6.80
CA ALA A 167 7.74 16.73 -7.53
C ALA A 167 6.62 16.12 -6.67
N ALA A 168 6.91 15.06 -5.90
CA ALA A 168 5.95 14.44 -5.00
C ALA A 168 5.49 15.39 -3.89
N LYS A 169 6.41 16.15 -3.29
CA LYS A 169 6.05 17.18 -2.31
C LYS A 169 5.18 18.28 -2.91
N LEU A 170 5.49 18.71 -4.13
CA LEU A 170 4.71 19.73 -4.81
C LEU A 170 3.29 19.26 -5.10
N LEU A 171 3.12 18.01 -5.55
CA LEU A 171 1.82 17.35 -5.73
C LEU A 171 1.00 17.29 -4.42
N ASP A 172 1.66 16.96 -3.31
CA ASP A 172 0.99 16.82 -2.01
C ASP A 172 0.58 18.17 -1.39
N GLN A 173 1.35 19.24 -1.63
CA GLN A 173 1.23 20.49 -0.88
C GLN A 173 0.62 21.66 -1.65
N SER A 174 0.67 21.65 -2.99
CA SER A 174 0.22 22.79 -3.78
C SER A 174 -1.29 22.95 -3.89
N GLY A 175 -2.05 21.86 -3.73
CA GLY A 175 -3.48 21.83 -4.04
C GLY A 175 -3.81 21.81 -5.55
N ASP A 176 -2.82 21.93 -6.41
CA ASP A 176 -2.99 21.84 -7.88
C ASP A 176 -3.16 20.40 -8.35
N SER A 177 -3.88 20.21 -9.44
CA SER A 177 -3.97 18.90 -10.09
C SER A 177 -2.64 18.51 -10.75
N PRO A 178 -2.38 17.19 -10.93
CA PRO A 178 -1.20 16.73 -11.67
C PRO A 178 -1.09 17.35 -13.07
N THR A 179 -2.22 17.53 -13.75
CA THR A 179 -2.29 18.19 -15.06
C THR A 179 -1.84 19.64 -14.98
N THR A 180 -2.37 20.40 -14.02
CA THR A 180 -2.01 21.80 -13.84
C THR A 180 -0.51 21.96 -13.51
N LEU A 181 0.04 21.12 -12.65
CA LEU A 181 1.47 21.16 -12.33
C LEU A 181 2.33 20.83 -13.54
N ARG A 182 1.95 19.83 -14.33
CA ARG A 182 2.65 19.50 -15.58
C ARG A 182 2.63 20.69 -16.57
N GLU A 183 1.49 21.32 -16.75
CA GLU A 183 1.35 22.49 -17.64
C GLU A 183 2.21 23.67 -17.19
N LYS A 184 2.25 23.96 -15.89
CA LYS A 184 3.07 25.05 -15.32
C LYS A 184 4.57 24.90 -15.60
N VAL A 185 5.07 23.69 -15.82
CA VAL A 185 6.49 23.42 -16.12
C VAL A 185 6.73 23.09 -17.60
N THR A 186 5.72 23.27 -18.46
CA THR A 186 5.79 22.94 -19.90
C THR A 186 5.64 24.21 -20.73
N SER A 187 6.75 24.84 -21.06
CA SER A 187 6.74 25.98 -21.99
C SER A 187 6.59 25.51 -23.43
N PRO A 188 5.87 26.25 -24.29
CA PRO A 188 5.72 25.92 -25.71
C PRO A 188 7.10 25.75 -26.38
N ASN A 189 7.26 24.65 -27.13
CA ASN A 189 8.50 24.28 -27.82
C ASN A 189 9.74 24.13 -26.92
N GLY A 190 9.55 24.03 -25.60
CA GLY A 190 10.63 23.83 -24.64
C GLY A 190 11.07 22.36 -24.54
N THR A 191 12.09 22.11 -23.74
CA THR A 191 12.64 20.77 -23.51
C THR A 191 11.62 19.82 -22.88
N THR A 192 10.83 20.32 -21.91
CA THR A 192 9.74 19.53 -21.29
C THR A 192 8.68 19.18 -22.31
N PHE A 193 8.29 20.09 -23.20
CA PHE A 193 7.33 19.83 -24.27
C PHE A 193 7.82 18.71 -25.19
N ALA A 194 9.08 18.75 -25.62
CA ALA A 194 9.67 17.70 -26.48
C ALA A 194 9.69 16.34 -25.79
N ALA A 195 10.04 16.29 -24.51
CA ALA A 195 10.03 15.05 -23.73
C ALA A 195 8.61 14.46 -23.56
N LEU A 196 7.63 15.32 -23.24
CA LEU A 196 6.24 14.89 -23.10
C LEU A 196 5.63 14.37 -24.41
N ASN A 197 5.99 14.96 -25.55
CA ASN A 197 5.58 14.43 -26.85
C ASN A 197 6.15 13.02 -27.08
N SER A 198 7.41 12.78 -26.78
CA SER A 198 8.02 11.45 -26.89
C SER A 198 7.32 10.41 -25.99
N PHE A 199 6.92 10.79 -24.78
CA PHE A 199 6.10 9.92 -23.90
C PHE A 199 4.71 9.66 -24.50
N SER A 200 4.09 10.67 -25.10
CA SER A 200 2.78 10.53 -25.74
C SER A 200 2.85 9.63 -26.97
N ASP A 201 3.88 9.77 -27.80
CA ASP A 201 4.11 8.92 -28.98
C ASP A 201 4.33 7.45 -28.60
N SER A 202 4.88 7.20 -27.40
CA SER A 202 5.07 5.87 -26.83
C SER A 202 3.86 5.36 -26.03
N ASP A 203 2.75 6.09 -26.00
CA ASP A 203 1.52 5.80 -25.26
C ASP A 203 1.77 5.36 -23.81
N ILE A 204 2.41 6.24 -23.05
CA ILE A 204 2.69 6.00 -21.61
C ILE A 204 1.42 5.69 -20.83
N SER A 205 0.28 6.31 -21.21
CA SER A 205 -1.00 6.11 -20.53
C SER A 205 -1.49 4.66 -20.67
N ALA A 206 -1.46 4.09 -21.87
CA ALA A 206 -1.82 2.70 -22.09
C ALA A 206 -0.83 1.74 -21.40
N THR A 207 0.46 2.08 -21.41
CA THR A 207 1.49 1.28 -20.74
C THR A 207 1.23 1.20 -19.23
N VAL A 208 0.97 2.33 -18.57
CA VAL A 208 0.64 2.38 -17.13
C VAL A 208 -0.67 1.64 -16.84
N ALA A 209 -1.72 1.88 -17.62
CA ALA A 209 -3.02 1.21 -17.44
C ALA A 209 -2.87 -0.33 -17.56
N LYS A 210 -2.10 -0.81 -18.54
CA LYS A 210 -1.81 -2.24 -18.73
C LYS A 210 -1.06 -2.83 -17.53
N ALA A 211 -0.05 -2.14 -17.02
CA ALA A 211 0.72 -2.59 -15.86
C ALA A 211 -0.15 -2.66 -14.61
N MET A 212 -0.96 -1.64 -14.34
CA MET A 212 -1.88 -1.62 -13.20
C MET A 212 -2.96 -2.71 -13.31
N LYS A 213 -3.49 -2.94 -14.52
CA LYS A 213 -4.44 -4.03 -14.76
C LYS A 213 -3.81 -5.39 -14.43
N ALA A 214 -2.57 -5.64 -14.89
CA ALA A 214 -1.87 -6.89 -14.60
C ALA A 214 -1.66 -7.09 -13.08
N ALA A 215 -1.32 -6.03 -12.34
CA ALA A 215 -1.17 -6.09 -10.89
C ALA A 215 -2.51 -6.40 -10.18
N ARG A 216 -3.61 -5.77 -10.59
CA ARG A 216 -4.96 -6.05 -10.08
C ARG A 216 -5.37 -7.49 -10.35
N ASP A 217 -5.23 -7.93 -11.60
CA ASP A 217 -5.64 -9.29 -12.00
C ASP A 217 -4.85 -10.34 -11.19
N ARG A 218 -3.54 -10.10 -10.97
CA ARG A 218 -2.72 -10.97 -10.13
C ARG A 218 -3.15 -10.95 -8.66
N SER A 219 -3.57 -9.79 -8.14
CA SER A 219 -4.12 -9.70 -6.78
C SER A 219 -5.35 -10.57 -6.61
N GLN A 220 -6.25 -10.57 -7.60
CA GLN A 220 -7.46 -11.42 -7.62
C GLN A 220 -7.13 -12.92 -7.68
N GLU A 221 -6.11 -13.32 -8.42
CA GLU A 221 -5.66 -14.73 -8.47
C GLU A 221 -5.07 -15.24 -7.14
N LEU A 222 -4.61 -14.34 -6.27
CA LEU A 222 -4.04 -14.67 -4.95
C LEU A 222 -5.10 -14.74 -3.83
N ALA A 223 -6.35 -14.37 -4.13
CA ALA A 223 -7.47 -14.31 -3.19
C ALA A 223 -7.89 -15.67 -2.59
#